data_52edac4a7a60b97cb32d5e3295b69714
#
_entry.id   52edac4a7a60b97cb32d5e3295b69714
#
_cell.length_a   1.000
_cell.length_b   1.000
_cell.length_c   1.000
_cell.angle_alpha   90.00
_cell.angle_beta   90.00
_cell.angle_gamma   90.00
#
_symmetry.space_group_name_H-M   'P 1'
#
loop_
_entity.id
_entity.type
_entity.pdbx_description
1 polymer ?
#
loop_
_entity_poly.entity_id
_entity_poly.type
_entity_poly.pdbx_seq_one_letter_code
_entity_poly.pdbx_strand_id
1 'polypeptide(L)'
;LDPEHASAHHHRALLLLFLGDYESGFSAYEWRWRDPAHLARQPSLTSSPWRGELMRDATLLIYPEQGFGDTIQFIRFLPRVAERVWKVIFWCSGPLVPLLRQAPGVDLLWEGESPSPEFQIHAPLMSLPTLLRQTRDRIPGVSGYLPEFAWEKPSRDRSSFLPLRVGLVWRGRSTHRNDCNRSLDLAWFEPLLNLDFLPWVSLQEGAEREIVEHSRWRERMECPDLTDFAVTARVI
;
A
#
# COMPACT_ATOMS: atom_id res chain seq x y z
N LEU A 1 -10.13 25.85 23.76
CA LEU A 1 -9.91 24.73 22.83
C LEU A 1 -10.11 25.27 21.41
N ASP A 2 -9.18 24.96 20.51
CA ASP A 2 -9.26 25.34 19.11
C ASP A 2 -10.07 24.27 18.33
N PRO A 3 -11.30 24.59 17.86
CA PRO A 3 -12.13 23.64 17.11
C PRO A 3 -11.57 23.32 15.72
N GLU A 4 -10.64 24.12 15.19
CA GLU A 4 -10.01 23.94 13.88
C GLU A 4 -8.62 23.29 13.96
N HIS A 5 -8.25 22.71 15.10
CA HIS A 5 -6.93 22.12 15.32
C HIS A 5 -6.73 20.87 14.45
N ALA A 6 -6.07 21.02 13.30
CA ALA A 6 -5.90 19.98 12.27
C ALA A 6 -5.33 18.65 12.79
N SER A 7 -4.29 18.71 13.61
CA SER A 7 -3.65 17.51 14.18
C SER A 7 -4.60 16.75 15.12
N ALA A 8 -5.43 17.44 15.91
CA ALA A 8 -6.40 16.78 16.78
C ALA A 8 -7.47 16.05 15.96
N HIS A 9 -7.99 16.69 14.91
CA HIS A 9 -8.93 16.06 13.98
C HIS A 9 -8.32 14.86 13.26
N HIS A 10 -7.06 14.95 12.82
CA HIS A 10 -6.36 13.85 12.20
C HIS A 10 -6.18 12.66 13.17
N HIS A 11 -5.76 12.89 14.40
CA HIS A 11 -5.67 11.81 15.41
C HIS A 11 -7.04 11.20 15.73
N ARG A 12 -8.08 12.03 15.82
CA ARG A 12 -9.47 11.54 15.98
C ARG A 12 -9.86 10.64 14.80
N ALA A 13 -9.52 11.00 13.57
CA ALA A 13 -9.78 10.18 12.39
C ALA A 13 -9.13 8.80 12.50
N LEU A 14 -7.85 8.74 12.90
CA LEU A 14 -7.14 7.47 13.08
C LEU A 14 -7.80 6.59 14.16
N LEU A 15 -8.29 7.18 15.25
CA LEU A 15 -9.02 6.45 16.29
C LEU A 15 -10.36 5.91 15.77
N LEU A 16 -11.11 6.69 15.01
CA LEU A 16 -12.38 6.25 14.41
C LEU A 16 -12.14 5.08 13.44
N LEU A 17 -11.13 5.19 12.58
CA LEU A 17 -10.75 4.11 11.66
C LEU A 17 -10.33 2.85 12.42
N PHE A 18 -9.56 2.98 13.49
CA PHE A 18 -9.15 1.87 14.34
C PHE A 18 -10.35 1.18 15.03
N LEU A 19 -11.35 1.94 15.44
CA LEU A 19 -12.59 1.43 16.04
C LEU A 19 -13.58 0.86 15.01
N GLY A 20 -13.27 0.97 13.71
CA GLY A 20 -14.11 0.47 12.63
C GLY A 20 -15.24 1.41 12.20
N ASP A 21 -15.29 2.63 12.72
CA ASP A 21 -16.17 3.69 12.20
C ASP A 21 -15.53 4.32 10.95
N TYR A 22 -15.61 3.59 9.85
CA TYR A 22 -14.96 3.99 8.61
C TYR A 22 -15.60 5.22 7.97
N GLU A 23 -16.90 5.40 8.07
CA GLU A 23 -17.60 6.54 7.48
C GLU A 23 -17.14 7.86 8.12
N SER A 24 -17.23 7.95 9.44
CA SER A 24 -16.75 9.13 10.19
C SER A 24 -15.23 9.25 10.10
N GLY A 25 -14.52 8.13 10.14
CA GLY A 25 -13.07 8.07 10.14
C GLY A 25 -12.47 8.57 8.82
N PHE A 26 -12.94 8.09 7.67
CA PHE A 26 -12.45 8.57 6.37
C PHE A 26 -12.82 10.03 6.14
N SER A 27 -14.03 10.45 6.52
CA SER A 27 -14.44 11.86 6.43
C SER A 27 -13.54 12.76 7.28
N ALA A 28 -13.28 12.38 8.53
CA ALA A 28 -12.38 13.13 9.40
C ALA A 28 -10.92 13.07 8.94
N TYR A 29 -10.50 12.04 8.21
CA TYR A 29 -9.15 11.90 7.69
C TYR A 29 -8.78 12.96 6.65
N GLU A 30 -9.77 13.60 6.01
CA GLU A 30 -9.53 14.73 5.09
C GLU A 30 -8.97 15.98 5.81
N TRP A 31 -9.04 16.06 7.15
CA TRP A 31 -8.38 17.10 7.92
C TRP A 31 -6.85 17.09 7.82
N ARG A 32 -6.24 15.99 7.34
CA ARG A 32 -4.80 15.94 7.06
C ARG A 32 -4.35 17.01 6.08
N TRP A 33 -5.24 17.44 5.17
CA TRP A 33 -4.97 18.50 4.21
C TRP A 33 -4.91 19.91 4.82
N ARG A 34 -5.26 20.06 6.09
CA ARG A 34 -5.05 21.30 6.85
C ARG A 34 -3.73 21.32 7.61
N ASP A 35 -2.99 20.20 7.63
CA ASP A 35 -1.64 20.12 8.19
C ASP A 35 -0.63 20.59 7.15
N PRO A 36 0.19 21.64 7.43
CA PRO A 36 1.21 22.13 6.50
C PRO A 36 2.21 21.05 6.04
N ALA A 37 2.53 20.09 6.90
CA ALA A 37 3.44 18.99 6.56
C ALA A 37 2.83 18.02 5.53
N HIS A 38 1.51 17.86 5.50
CA HIS A 38 0.81 17.10 4.46
C HIS A 38 0.65 17.91 3.17
N LEU A 39 0.28 19.18 3.29
CA LEU A 39 0.18 20.07 2.14
C LEU A 39 1.50 20.18 1.35
N ALA A 40 2.63 20.23 2.04
CA ALA A 40 3.95 20.29 1.40
C ALA A 40 4.28 19.06 0.54
N ARG A 41 3.56 17.96 0.70
CA ARG A 41 3.73 16.72 -0.09
C ARG A 41 2.75 16.62 -1.27
N GLN A 42 1.77 17.52 -1.32
CA GLN A 42 0.80 17.53 -2.40
C GLN A 42 1.48 18.00 -3.69
N PRO A 43 1.32 17.29 -4.81
CA PRO A 43 1.85 17.75 -6.09
C PRO A 43 1.15 19.04 -6.52
N SER A 44 1.91 19.96 -7.11
CA SER A 44 1.36 21.19 -7.68
C SER A 44 0.62 20.87 -8.98
N LEU A 45 -0.68 20.67 -8.90
CA LEU A 45 -1.55 20.37 -10.04
C LEU A 45 -2.46 21.55 -10.33
N THR A 46 -2.61 21.89 -11.62
CA THR A 46 -3.47 22.99 -12.08
C THR A 46 -4.90 22.56 -12.38
N SER A 47 -5.16 21.25 -12.45
CA SER A 47 -6.47 20.67 -12.68
C SER A 47 -7.38 20.79 -11.44
N SER A 48 -8.68 20.64 -11.64
CA SER A 48 -9.64 20.67 -10.52
C SER A 48 -9.62 19.39 -9.70
N PRO A 49 -9.79 19.47 -8.36
CA PRO A 49 -9.94 18.27 -7.53
C PRO A 49 -11.27 17.57 -7.84
N TRP A 50 -11.22 16.26 -8.02
CA TRP A 50 -12.44 15.43 -8.15
C TRP A 50 -13.14 15.29 -6.79
N ARG A 51 -14.47 15.32 -6.80
CA ARG A 51 -15.30 15.23 -5.59
C ARG A 51 -16.14 13.96 -5.51
N GLY A 52 -15.84 12.98 -6.35
CA GLY A 52 -16.52 11.69 -6.37
C GLY A 52 -17.76 11.63 -7.28
N GLU A 53 -18.04 12.68 -8.05
CA GLU A 53 -19.14 12.74 -9.00
C GLU A 53 -18.90 11.87 -10.25
N LEU A 54 -19.98 11.57 -10.96
CA LEU A 54 -19.93 10.85 -12.23
C LEU A 54 -19.51 11.81 -13.34
N MET A 55 -18.36 11.53 -13.98
CA MET A 55 -17.76 12.34 -15.06
C MET A 55 -17.23 11.42 -16.16
N ARG A 56 -18.13 10.87 -16.97
CA ARG A 56 -17.81 9.85 -17.99
C ARG A 56 -17.02 10.37 -19.20
N ASP A 57 -16.72 11.62 -19.25
CA ASP A 57 -15.93 12.31 -20.27
C ASP A 57 -14.57 12.82 -19.75
N ALA A 58 -14.33 12.69 -18.45
CA ALA A 58 -13.11 13.20 -17.82
C ALA A 58 -12.05 12.12 -17.59
N THR A 59 -10.81 12.51 -17.80
CA THR A 59 -9.63 11.75 -17.38
C THR A 59 -9.20 12.21 -15.98
N LEU A 60 -9.09 11.26 -15.08
CA LEU A 60 -8.74 11.49 -13.68
C LEU A 60 -7.31 11.00 -13.38
N LEU A 61 -6.49 11.89 -12.84
CA LEU A 61 -5.21 11.54 -12.26
C LEU A 61 -5.37 11.18 -10.79
N ILE A 62 -4.99 9.97 -10.41
CA ILE A 62 -4.85 9.54 -9.01
C ILE A 62 -3.37 9.49 -8.65
N TYR A 63 -3.01 10.04 -7.49
CA TYR A 63 -1.64 10.03 -6.99
C TYR A 63 -1.54 9.53 -5.56
N PRO A 64 -0.47 8.76 -5.21
CA PRO A 64 -0.20 8.34 -3.86
C PRO A 64 0.36 9.52 -3.04
N GLU A 65 0.06 9.55 -1.75
CA GLU A 65 0.53 10.60 -0.85
C GLU A 65 1.27 10.04 0.37
N GLN A 66 1.28 8.71 0.51
CA GLN A 66 1.88 8.02 1.66
C GLN A 66 2.78 6.85 1.22
N GLY A 67 3.03 5.91 2.13
CA GLY A 67 3.92 4.79 1.90
C GLY A 67 3.42 3.74 0.91
N PHE A 68 4.30 2.81 0.55
CA PHE A 68 3.98 1.73 -0.38
C PHE A 68 2.84 0.84 0.11
N GLY A 69 2.79 0.54 1.42
CA GLY A 69 1.72 -0.27 2.01
C GLY A 69 0.35 0.40 1.88
N ASP A 70 0.29 1.72 2.09
CA ASP A 70 -0.94 2.51 1.91
C ASP A 70 -1.37 2.49 0.45
N THR A 71 -0.43 2.65 -0.48
CA THR A 71 -0.69 2.57 -1.92
C THR A 71 -1.27 1.20 -2.29
N ILE A 72 -0.63 0.12 -1.87
CA ILE A 72 -1.09 -1.25 -2.12
C ILE A 72 -2.49 -1.46 -1.54
N GLN A 73 -2.74 -0.97 -0.33
CA GLN A 73 -4.03 -1.13 0.33
C GLN A 73 -5.15 -0.36 -0.38
N PHE A 74 -4.91 0.90 -0.77
CA PHE A 74 -5.96 1.80 -1.26
C PHE A 74 -6.22 1.67 -2.77
N ILE A 75 -5.32 1.06 -3.53
CA ILE A 75 -5.54 0.81 -4.97
C ILE A 75 -6.80 -0.04 -5.25
N ARG A 76 -7.26 -0.81 -4.27
CA ARG A 76 -8.52 -1.58 -4.34
C ARG A 76 -9.77 -0.77 -4.67
N PHE A 77 -9.71 0.55 -4.49
CA PHE A 77 -10.83 1.43 -4.79
C PHE A 77 -10.88 1.87 -6.26
N LEU A 78 -9.80 1.68 -7.04
CA LEU A 78 -9.72 2.15 -8.43
C LEU A 78 -10.77 1.54 -9.37
N PRO A 79 -11.18 0.27 -9.25
CA PRO A 79 -12.27 -0.26 -10.08
C PRO A 79 -13.57 0.54 -9.94
N ARG A 80 -13.89 1.02 -8.72
CA ARG A 80 -15.07 1.85 -8.47
C ARG A 80 -14.91 3.29 -8.98
N VAL A 81 -13.69 3.78 -9.06
CA VAL A 81 -13.37 5.05 -9.70
C VAL A 81 -13.56 4.95 -11.21
N ALA A 82 -13.07 3.87 -11.83
CA ALA A 82 -13.21 3.62 -13.27
C ALA A 82 -14.68 3.52 -13.74
N GLU A 83 -15.60 3.14 -12.84
CA GLU A 83 -17.05 3.18 -13.12
C GLU A 83 -17.61 4.61 -13.24
N ARG A 84 -16.87 5.63 -12.79
CA ARG A 84 -17.35 7.03 -12.66
C ARG A 84 -16.72 7.99 -13.65
N VAL A 85 -15.55 7.67 -14.18
CA VAL A 85 -14.79 8.54 -15.08
C VAL A 85 -14.51 7.83 -16.40
N TRP A 86 -14.08 8.59 -17.42
CA TRP A 86 -13.70 8.02 -18.72
C TRP A 86 -12.42 7.20 -18.63
N LYS A 87 -11.39 7.76 -17.96
CA LYS A 87 -10.06 7.18 -17.91
C LYS A 87 -9.41 7.47 -16.55
N VAL A 88 -8.77 6.47 -15.99
CA VAL A 88 -7.98 6.58 -14.77
C VAL A 88 -6.49 6.51 -15.10
N ILE A 89 -5.77 7.58 -14.79
CA ILE A 89 -4.32 7.62 -14.78
C ILE A 89 -3.86 7.46 -13.34
N PHE A 90 -3.04 6.47 -13.08
CA PHE A 90 -2.46 6.29 -11.75
C PHE A 90 -0.98 6.69 -11.79
N TRP A 91 -0.63 7.72 -11.01
CA TRP A 91 0.76 8.13 -10.85
C TRP A 91 1.44 7.22 -9.85
N CYS A 92 2.42 6.44 -10.30
CA CYS A 92 3.18 5.53 -9.46
C CYS A 92 4.61 5.44 -9.97
N SER A 93 5.56 5.43 -9.08
CA SER A 93 6.99 5.33 -9.41
C SER A 93 7.71 4.32 -8.53
N GLY A 94 8.91 3.93 -8.96
CA GLY A 94 9.78 3.04 -8.17
C GLY A 94 9.28 1.60 -8.08
N PRO A 95 9.55 0.90 -6.96
CA PRO A 95 9.38 -0.55 -6.85
C PRO A 95 7.93 -1.06 -6.90
N LEU A 96 6.92 -0.16 -6.83
CA LEU A 96 5.52 -0.55 -6.98
C LEU A 96 5.08 -0.69 -8.45
N VAL A 97 5.82 -0.08 -9.39
CA VAL A 97 5.44 -0.06 -10.82
C VAL A 97 5.19 -1.46 -11.39
N PRO A 98 6.07 -2.44 -11.22
CA PRO A 98 5.84 -3.79 -11.75
C PRO A 98 4.60 -4.46 -11.16
N LEU A 99 4.33 -4.24 -9.87
CA LEU A 99 3.15 -4.78 -9.18
C LEU A 99 1.85 -4.17 -9.70
N LEU A 100 1.83 -2.86 -9.97
CA LEU A 100 0.61 -2.10 -10.22
C LEU A 100 0.34 -1.80 -11.69
N ARG A 101 1.25 -2.21 -12.60
CA ARG A 101 1.13 -1.95 -14.04
C ARG A 101 -0.18 -2.45 -14.66
N GLN A 102 -0.74 -3.52 -14.13
CA GLN A 102 -1.99 -4.11 -14.58
C GLN A 102 -3.06 -4.09 -13.48
N ALA A 103 -2.96 -3.15 -12.54
CA ALA A 103 -3.93 -3.07 -11.45
C ALA A 103 -5.34 -2.78 -11.99
N PRO A 104 -6.36 -3.50 -11.51
CA PRO A 104 -7.74 -3.28 -11.96
C PRO A 104 -8.19 -1.83 -11.74
N GLY A 105 -8.81 -1.25 -12.76
CA GLY A 105 -9.28 0.14 -12.73
C GLY A 105 -8.21 1.18 -13.04
N VAL A 106 -7.01 0.77 -13.49
CA VAL A 106 -5.96 1.63 -14.00
C VAL A 106 -5.90 1.50 -15.52
N ASP A 107 -6.17 2.57 -16.25
CA ASP A 107 -6.07 2.60 -17.72
C ASP A 107 -4.65 2.99 -18.17
N LEU A 108 -3.97 3.82 -17.38
CA LEU A 108 -2.59 4.23 -17.64
C LEU A 108 -1.84 4.37 -16.30
N LEU A 109 -0.74 3.65 -16.16
CA LEU A 109 0.22 3.91 -15.10
C LEU A 109 1.24 4.91 -15.61
N TRP A 110 1.37 6.05 -14.92
CA TRP A 110 2.33 7.10 -15.23
C TRP A 110 3.43 7.15 -14.17
N GLU A 111 4.68 7.06 -14.61
CA GLU A 111 5.84 6.98 -13.72
C GLU A 111 6.39 8.35 -13.29
N GLY A 112 5.71 9.44 -13.69
CA GLY A 112 6.11 10.80 -13.33
C GLY A 112 7.08 11.43 -14.32
N GLU A 113 7.31 10.78 -15.47
CA GLU A 113 8.18 11.30 -16.52
C GLU A 113 7.49 12.39 -17.35
N SER A 114 8.29 13.27 -17.93
CA SER A 114 7.82 14.30 -18.86
C SER A 114 7.78 13.74 -20.31
N PRO A 115 6.73 14.06 -21.09
CA PRO A 115 5.60 14.91 -20.76
C PRO A 115 4.57 14.24 -19.85
N SER A 116 3.92 15.01 -18.99
CA SER A 116 2.77 14.55 -18.20
C SER A 116 1.59 14.20 -19.14
N PRO A 117 0.87 13.09 -18.90
CA PRO A 117 -0.34 12.81 -19.62
C PRO A 117 -1.40 13.89 -19.35
N GLU A 118 -2.29 14.10 -20.33
CA GLU A 118 -3.41 15.04 -20.17
C GLU A 118 -4.48 14.47 -19.24
N PHE A 119 -4.94 15.29 -18.29
CA PHE A 119 -6.05 14.98 -17.38
C PHE A 119 -6.80 16.27 -17.00
N GLN A 120 -8.09 16.15 -16.71
CA GLN A 120 -8.95 17.28 -16.37
C GLN A 120 -9.14 17.44 -14.85
N ILE A 121 -9.10 16.32 -14.13
CA ILE A 121 -9.35 16.28 -12.70
C ILE A 121 -8.31 15.39 -12.00
N HIS A 122 -8.13 15.61 -10.70
CA HIS A 122 -7.22 14.80 -9.90
C HIS A 122 -7.79 14.45 -8.53
N ALA A 123 -7.28 13.38 -7.91
CA ALA A 123 -7.56 13.05 -6.51
C ALA A 123 -6.39 12.32 -5.85
N PRO A 124 -6.15 12.56 -4.55
CA PRO A 124 -5.24 11.75 -3.78
C PRO A 124 -5.84 10.37 -3.50
N LEU A 125 -5.01 9.35 -3.56
CA LEU A 125 -5.44 7.94 -3.42
C LEU A 125 -6.18 7.68 -2.10
N MET A 126 -5.69 8.24 -0.99
CA MET A 126 -6.28 7.99 0.33
C MET A 126 -7.55 8.80 0.60
N SER A 127 -7.95 9.72 -0.29
CA SER A 127 -9.26 10.37 -0.24
C SER A 127 -10.37 9.55 -0.92
N LEU A 128 -10.03 8.53 -1.69
CA LEU A 128 -11.01 7.72 -2.43
C LEU A 128 -12.12 7.13 -1.54
N PRO A 129 -11.87 6.62 -0.32
CA PRO A 129 -12.95 6.14 0.52
C PRO A 129 -13.99 7.21 0.84
N THR A 130 -13.54 8.43 1.13
CA THR A 130 -14.46 9.59 1.38
C THR A 130 -15.21 9.97 0.11
N LEU A 131 -14.49 10.13 -1.01
CA LEU A 131 -15.06 10.51 -2.31
C LEU A 131 -16.07 9.48 -2.83
N LEU A 132 -15.83 8.21 -2.57
CA LEU A 132 -16.70 7.09 -2.93
C LEU A 132 -17.75 6.78 -1.85
N ARG A 133 -17.78 7.53 -0.74
CA ARG A 133 -18.70 7.34 0.40
C ARG A 133 -18.68 5.90 0.92
N GLN A 134 -17.48 5.41 1.24
CA GLN A 134 -17.31 4.03 1.69
C GLN A 134 -17.77 3.87 3.14
N THR A 135 -18.61 2.87 3.35
CA THR A 135 -18.97 2.34 4.67
C THR A 135 -18.27 1.00 4.87
N ARG A 136 -18.30 0.47 6.08
CA ARG A 136 -17.69 -0.83 6.41
C ARG A 136 -18.07 -1.94 5.43
N ASP A 137 -19.36 -2.03 5.11
CA ASP A 137 -19.92 -3.10 4.25
C ASP A 137 -19.65 -2.86 2.76
N ARG A 138 -19.18 -1.68 2.40
CA ARG A 138 -18.88 -1.28 1.02
C ARG A 138 -17.40 -1.24 0.69
N ILE A 139 -16.51 -1.45 1.66
CA ILE A 139 -15.08 -1.56 1.37
C ILE A 139 -14.87 -2.79 0.49
N PRO A 140 -14.17 -2.65 -0.65
CA PRO A 140 -13.87 -3.80 -1.50
C PRO A 140 -13.05 -4.84 -0.73
N GLY A 141 -13.71 -5.90 -0.26
CA GLY A 141 -13.13 -6.95 0.59
C GLY A 141 -12.64 -8.17 -0.19
N VAL A 142 -12.52 -8.06 -1.49
CA VAL A 142 -12.13 -9.18 -2.35
C VAL A 142 -10.67 -9.53 -2.10
N SER A 143 -10.41 -10.78 -1.74
CA SER A 143 -9.08 -11.37 -1.85
C SER A 143 -8.66 -11.34 -3.32
N GLY A 144 -7.44 -10.83 -3.62
CA GLY A 144 -6.94 -10.77 -5.00
C GLY A 144 -7.37 -9.54 -5.78
N TYR A 145 -7.40 -8.36 -5.15
CA TYR A 145 -7.60 -7.08 -5.85
C TYR A 145 -6.34 -6.57 -6.59
N LEU A 146 -5.20 -7.21 -6.37
CA LEU A 146 -3.98 -7.01 -7.14
C LEU A 146 -4.02 -7.90 -8.39
N PRO A 147 -3.28 -7.54 -9.46
CA PRO A 147 -3.14 -8.40 -10.63
C PRO A 147 -2.70 -9.80 -10.23
N GLU A 148 -3.35 -10.82 -10.78
CA GLU A 148 -2.81 -12.16 -10.70
C GLU A 148 -1.52 -12.19 -11.52
N PHE A 149 -0.38 -12.18 -10.86
CA PHE A 149 0.84 -12.60 -11.50
C PHE A 149 0.65 -14.07 -11.86
N ALA A 150 0.96 -14.44 -13.10
CA ALA A 150 0.90 -15.82 -13.53
C ALA A 150 1.83 -16.65 -12.62
N TRP A 151 1.24 -17.14 -11.56
CA TRP A 151 1.82 -18.17 -10.72
C TRP A 151 1.70 -19.45 -11.51
N GLU A 152 2.79 -20.15 -11.69
CA GLU A 152 2.67 -21.58 -11.58
C GLU A 152 2.17 -21.83 -10.15
N LYS A 153 0.85 -21.87 -9.97
CA LYS A 153 0.29 -22.35 -8.70
C LYS A 153 0.97 -23.66 -8.46
N PRO A 154 1.79 -23.78 -7.38
CA PRO A 154 2.26 -25.12 -7.03
C PRO A 154 0.98 -25.93 -6.99
N SER A 155 0.94 -27.02 -7.76
CA SER A 155 -0.25 -27.86 -7.88
C SER A 155 -0.69 -28.11 -6.44
N ARG A 156 -1.86 -27.56 -6.05
CA ARG A 156 -2.46 -27.88 -4.75
C ARG A 156 -2.97 -29.31 -4.82
N ASP A 157 -2.10 -30.20 -5.15
CA ASP A 157 -2.29 -31.59 -4.80
C ASP A 157 -2.18 -31.65 -3.29
N ARG A 158 -3.33 -31.71 -2.63
CA ARG A 158 -3.45 -31.84 -1.18
C ARG A 158 -2.73 -33.08 -0.65
N SER A 159 -2.23 -33.93 -1.52
CA SER A 159 -1.39 -35.09 -1.18
C SER A 159 0.09 -34.76 -1.00
N SER A 160 0.57 -33.64 -1.52
CA SER A 160 1.92 -33.16 -1.26
C SER A 160 1.91 -32.23 -0.04
N PHE A 161 2.30 -32.74 1.11
CA PHE A 161 2.69 -31.92 2.28
C PHE A 161 3.96 -31.16 1.94
N LEU A 162 3.84 -30.11 1.13
CA LEU A 162 4.92 -29.14 1.04
C LEU A 162 5.01 -28.46 2.40
N PRO A 163 6.18 -28.42 3.02
CA PRO A 163 6.34 -27.75 4.30
C PRO A 163 5.90 -26.31 4.17
N LEU A 164 5.08 -25.85 5.13
CA LEU A 164 4.62 -24.47 5.20
C LEU A 164 5.84 -23.54 5.31
N ARG A 165 6.09 -22.73 4.27
CA ARG A 165 7.11 -21.68 4.32
C ARG A 165 6.64 -20.52 5.18
N VAL A 166 7.52 -19.99 6.00
CA VAL A 166 7.21 -18.86 6.90
C VAL A 166 8.03 -17.64 6.49
N GLY A 167 7.36 -16.64 5.95
CA GLY A 167 7.96 -15.34 5.63
C GLY A 167 8.11 -14.49 6.89
N LEU A 168 9.28 -13.85 7.07
CA LEU A 168 9.57 -13.02 8.22
C LEU A 168 9.96 -11.60 7.79
N VAL A 169 9.29 -10.60 8.37
CA VAL A 169 9.63 -9.17 8.33
C VAL A 169 9.67 -8.68 9.77
N TRP A 170 10.79 -8.11 10.21
CA TRP A 170 10.97 -7.69 11.61
C TRP A 170 11.19 -6.19 11.77
N ARG A 171 11.56 -5.47 10.71
CA ARG A 171 11.86 -4.06 10.78
C ARG A 171 11.23 -3.25 9.66
N GLY A 172 10.72 -2.09 10.00
CA GLY A 172 10.22 -1.10 9.05
C GLY A 172 11.30 -0.10 8.62
N ARG A 173 10.87 0.98 7.95
CA ARG A 173 11.78 2.06 7.57
C ARG A 173 12.24 2.80 8.83
N SER A 174 13.56 2.90 9.06
CA SER A 174 14.17 3.55 10.21
C SER A 174 13.84 5.05 10.35
N THR A 175 13.51 5.72 9.24
CA THR A 175 13.07 7.13 9.23
C THR A 175 11.60 7.33 9.66
N HIS A 176 10.88 6.26 9.94
CA HIS A 176 9.49 6.37 10.40
C HIS A 176 9.46 6.83 11.86
N ARG A 177 8.65 7.87 12.18
CA ARG A 177 8.60 8.48 13.53
C ARG A 177 8.29 7.48 14.66
N ASN A 178 7.55 6.43 14.37
CA ASN A 178 7.16 5.38 15.31
C ASN A 178 7.92 4.06 15.08
N ASP A 179 9.13 4.12 14.54
CA ASP A 179 9.89 2.91 14.19
C ASP A 179 10.23 2.08 15.44
N CYS A 180 10.56 2.73 16.54
CA CYS A 180 10.88 2.07 17.83
C CYS A 180 9.74 1.18 18.38
N ASN A 181 8.49 1.43 18.00
CA ASN A 181 7.31 0.64 18.45
C ASN A 181 6.87 -0.41 17.43
N ARG A 182 7.50 -0.48 16.24
CA ARG A 182 7.09 -1.38 15.15
C ARG A 182 8.22 -2.24 14.60
N SER A 183 9.44 -1.99 15.02
CA SER A 183 10.63 -2.71 14.59
C SER A 183 11.24 -3.47 15.76
N LEU A 184 11.69 -4.68 15.48
CA LEU A 184 12.36 -5.56 16.44
C LEU A 184 13.78 -5.87 15.94
N ASP A 185 14.62 -6.37 16.82
CA ASP A 185 15.87 -6.99 16.44
C ASP A 185 15.63 -8.44 16.02
N LEU A 186 16.35 -8.93 15.00
CA LEU A 186 16.25 -10.31 14.55
C LEU A 186 16.52 -11.32 15.69
N ALA A 187 17.34 -10.97 16.66
CA ALA A 187 17.65 -11.81 17.80
C ALA A 187 16.40 -12.19 18.64
N TRP A 188 15.36 -11.35 18.66
CA TRP A 188 14.12 -11.68 19.36
C TRP A 188 13.35 -12.85 18.75
N PHE A 189 13.62 -13.17 17.49
CA PHE A 189 13.03 -14.32 16.79
C PHE A 189 13.80 -15.61 16.97
N GLU A 190 14.92 -15.60 17.73
CA GLU A 190 15.73 -16.77 17.97
C GLU A 190 14.92 -18.02 18.44
N PRO A 191 13.96 -17.91 19.37
CA PRO A 191 13.20 -19.09 19.78
C PRO A 191 12.41 -19.73 18.64
N LEU A 192 11.94 -18.91 17.67
CA LEU A 192 11.21 -19.37 16.50
C LEU A 192 12.18 -19.90 15.44
N LEU A 193 13.26 -19.20 15.17
CA LEU A 193 14.26 -19.55 14.17
C LEU A 193 15.01 -20.85 14.51
N ASN A 194 14.97 -21.28 15.77
CA ASN A 194 15.49 -22.58 16.20
C ASN A 194 14.57 -23.77 15.91
N LEU A 195 13.36 -23.53 15.37
CA LEU A 195 12.46 -24.61 14.95
C LEU A 195 12.92 -25.18 13.59
N ASP A 196 13.56 -26.34 13.64
CA ASP A 196 14.23 -26.96 12.48
C ASP A 196 13.26 -27.49 11.39
N PHE A 197 11.98 -27.62 11.73
CA PHE A 197 10.96 -28.13 10.82
C PHE A 197 10.27 -27.05 9.96
N LEU A 198 10.61 -25.77 10.15
CA LEU A 198 10.03 -24.64 9.41
C LEU A 198 11.05 -24.06 8.44
N PRO A 199 10.77 -24.05 7.14
CA PRO A 199 11.57 -23.31 6.15
C PRO A 199 11.26 -21.81 6.28
N TRP A 200 12.25 -21.04 6.69
CA TRP A 200 12.17 -19.61 6.88
C TRP A 200 12.54 -18.85 5.61
N VAL A 201 11.84 -17.76 5.33
CA VAL A 201 12.12 -16.85 4.22
C VAL A 201 12.21 -15.43 4.76
N SER A 202 13.35 -14.77 4.55
CA SER A 202 13.48 -13.34 4.82
C SER A 202 12.74 -12.55 3.74
N LEU A 203 11.77 -11.75 4.15
CA LEU A 203 11.12 -10.77 3.29
C LEU A 203 11.63 -9.35 3.61
N GLN A 204 12.81 -9.28 4.21
CA GLN A 204 13.45 -8.05 4.62
C GLN A 204 14.42 -7.57 3.55
N GLU A 205 14.37 -6.28 3.24
CA GLU A 205 15.22 -5.61 2.28
C GLU A 205 16.21 -4.63 2.92
N GLY A 206 17.22 -4.20 2.14
CA GLY A 206 18.21 -3.21 2.55
C GLY A 206 19.20 -3.75 3.57
N ALA A 207 19.66 -2.90 4.48
CA ALA A 207 20.67 -3.25 5.49
C ALA A 207 20.27 -4.45 6.38
N GLU A 208 18.99 -4.66 6.60
CA GLU A 208 18.50 -5.79 7.41
C GLU A 208 18.69 -7.14 6.70
N ARG A 209 18.69 -7.18 5.37
CA ARG A 209 19.03 -8.37 4.59
C ARG A 209 20.48 -8.78 4.86
N GLU A 210 21.40 -7.81 4.83
CA GLU A 210 22.82 -8.04 5.11
C GLU A 210 23.04 -8.61 6.52
N ILE A 211 22.22 -8.21 7.51
CA ILE A 211 22.26 -8.76 8.85
C ILE A 211 21.99 -10.27 8.84
N VAL A 212 21.02 -10.74 8.08
CA VAL A 212 20.75 -12.18 7.95
C VAL A 212 21.92 -12.90 7.29
N GLU A 213 22.43 -12.35 6.18
CA GLU A 213 23.52 -12.94 5.42
C GLU A 213 24.81 -13.11 6.24
N HIS A 214 25.04 -12.24 7.23
CA HIS A 214 26.19 -12.29 8.15
C HIS A 214 25.87 -12.93 9.51
N SER A 215 24.62 -13.38 9.72
CA SER A 215 24.19 -14.00 10.97
C SER A 215 24.36 -15.52 10.96
N ARG A 216 24.24 -16.13 12.16
CA ARG A 216 24.14 -17.58 12.32
C ARG A 216 22.89 -18.20 11.67
N TRP A 217 21.94 -17.38 11.23
CA TRP A 217 20.67 -17.78 10.61
C TRP A 217 20.75 -17.94 9.09
N ARG A 218 21.87 -17.57 8.49
CA ARG A 218 22.09 -17.63 7.03
C ARG A 218 21.73 -18.99 6.39
N GLU A 219 22.10 -20.08 7.04
CA GLU A 219 21.85 -21.43 6.53
C GLU A 219 20.40 -21.91 6.74
N ARG A 220 19.64 -21.21 7.59
CA ARG A 220 18.27 -21.59 7.96
C ARG A 220 17.21 -20.71 7.31
N MET A 221 17.59 -19.59 6.73
CA MET A 221 16.70 -18.60 6.19
C MET A 221 17.05 -18.32 4.73
N GLU A 222 16.13 -18.62 3.83
CA GLU A 222 16.24 -18.22 2.43
C GLU A 222 16.12 -16.69 2.34
N CYS A 223 17.02 -16.03 1.62
CA CYS A 223 17.04 -14.59 1.39
C CYS A 223 16.87 -14.32 -0.11
N PRO A 224 15.65 -14.35 -0.64
CA PRO A 224 15.40 -14.04 -2.04
C PRO A 224 15.79 -12.61 -2.37
N ASP A 225 16.08 -12.33 -3.63
CA ASP A 225 16.30 -10.97 -4.10
C ASP A 225 14.96 -10.30 -4.36
N LEU A 226 14.58 -9.35 -3.50
CA LEU A 226 13.28 -8.65 -3.53
C LEU A 226 13.43 -7.29 -4.23
N THR A 227 13.83 -7.29 -5.49
CA THR A 227 14.12 -6.07 -6.26
C THR A 227 12.92 -5.13 -6.40
N ASP A 228 11.70 -5.68 -6.37
CA ASP A 228 10.46 -4.93 -6.43
C ASP A 228 9.29 -5.67 -5.77
N PHE A 229 8.14 -5.00 -5.67
CA PHE A 229 6.96 -5.59 -5.03
C PHE A 229 6.29 -6.70 -5.85
N ALA A 230 6.51 -6.79 -7.17
CA ALA A 230 6.00 -7.92 -7.95
C ALA A 230 6.82 -9.18 -7.67
N VAL A 231 8.13 -9.05 -7.50
CA VAL A 231 8.99 -10.15 -7.05
C VAL A 231 8.61 -10.57 -5.64
N THR A 232 8.45 -9.60 -4.72
CA THR A 232 8.00 -9.89 -3.34
C THR A 232 6.67 -10.65 -3.34
N ALA A 233 5.69 -10.21 -4.13
CA ALA A 233 4.39 -10.86 -4.24
C ALA A 233 4.48 -12.30 -4.79
N ARG A 234 5.50 -12.62 -5.60
CA ARG A 234 5.73 -14.01 -6.06
C ARG A 234 6.37 -14.90 -5.00
N VAL A 235 7.08 -14.34 -4.06
CA VAL A 235 7.73 -15.10 -2.97
C VAL A 235 6.72 -15.45 -1.88
N ILE A 236 5.71 -14.59 -1.64
CA ILE A 236 4.63 -14.80 -0.68
C ILE A 236 3.58 -15.80 -1.21
#